data_48791964f3855e268e6c857ab086477d
#
_entry.id   48791964f3855e268e6c857ab086477d
#
_cell.length_a   1.000
_cell.length_b   1.000
_cell.length_c   1.000
_cell.angle_alpha   90.00
_cell.angle_beta   90.00
_cell.angle_gamma   90.00
#
_symmetry.space_group_name_H-M   'P 1'
#
loop_
_entity.id
_entity.type
_entity.pdbx_description
1 polymer ?
#
loop_
_entity_poly.entity_id
_entity_poly.type
_entity_poly.pdbx_seq_one_letter_code
_entity_poly.pdbx_strand_id
1 'polypeptide(L)'
;SFEQAATEGRKNGSGHVCRLSEEVKALEGIVESHEMKLLGNDFSKQSLFFIVKTLADLVKHRRTFEEVKGVMTTDEAVKEALRCLSCERPVCVEGCPVEVDIRGFIGAVQQQDFAKAAEILKSKNNLPAICGRVCPQEKQCESKCVLGRASRSVSIGSLERFVADWEAANVPPAEFHITPKG
;
A
#
# COMPACT_ATOMS: atom_id res chain seq x y z
N SER A 1 -23.10 -24.76 -23.50
CA SER A 1 -21.65 -24.92 -23.32
C SER A 1 -21.12 -23.77 -22.47
N PHE A 2 -20.10 -24.01 -21.69
CA PHE A 2 -19.53 -23.05 -20.73
C PHE A 2 -19.04 -21.75 -21.40
N GLU A 3 -18.62 -21.81 -22.66
CA GLU A 3 -18.19 -20.65 -23.44
C GLU A 3 -19.33 -19.69 -23.84
N GLN A 4 -20.56 -20.20 -24.04
CA GLN A 4 -21.73 -19.35 -24.35
C GLN A 4 -22.20 -18.55 -23.13
N ALA A 5 -22.15 -19.13 -21.93
CA ALA A 5 -22.50 -18.43 -20.69
C ALA A 5 -21.49 -17.32 -20.36
N ALA A 6 -20.21 -17.51 -20.68
CA ALA A 6 -19.16 -16.52 -20.45
C ALA A 6 -19.25 -15.31 -21.40
N THR A 7 -19.83 -15.49 -22.61
CA THR A 7 -20.02 -14.41 -23.58
C THR A 7 -21.28 -13.58 -23.31
N GLU A 8 -22.35 -14.18 -22.81
CA GLU A 8 -23.58 -13.48 -22.43
C GLU A 8 -23.40 -12.63 -21.14
N GLY A 9 -22.65 -13.15 -20.16
CA GLY A 9 -22.31 -12.41 -18.94
C GLY A 9 -21.48 -11.15 -19.19
N ARG A 10 -20.62 -11.16 -20.22
CA ARG A 10 -19.83 -9.98 -20.62
C ARG A 10 -20.67 -8.88 -21.29
N LYS A 11 -21.70 -9.23 -22.05
CA LYS A 11 -22.53 -8.24 -22.76
C LYS A 11 -23.43 -7.44 -21.81
N ASN A 12 -23.95 -8.05 -20.75
CA ASN A 12 -24.82 -7.36 -19.79
C ASN A 12 -24.04 -6.55 -18.74
N GLY A 13 -22.81 -6.95 -18.40
CA GLY A 13 -21.95 -6.20 -17.48
C GLY A 13 -21.33 -4.95 -18.08
N SER A 14 -21.00 -4.95 -19.39
CA SER A 14 -20.30 -3.84 -20.02
C SER A 14 -21.14 -2.57 -20.17
N GLY A 15 -22.44 -2.69 -20.43
CA GLY A 15 -23.34 -1.54 -20.57
C GLY A 15 -23.58 -0.78 -19.26
N HIS A 16 -23.75 -1.50 -18.16
CA HIS A 16 -23.95 -0.87 -16.85
C HIS A 16 -22.66 -0.22 -16.29
N VAL A 17 -21.54 -0.87 -16.53
CA VAL A 17 -20.22 -0.36 -16.11
C VAL A 17 -19.77 0.83 -16.99
N CYS A 18 -20.16 0.90 -18.26
CA CYS A 18 -19.88 2.05 -19.12
C CYS A 18 -20.67 3.29 -18.66
N ARG A 19 -21.95 3.11 -18.30
CA ARG A 19 -22.80 4.19 -17.80
C ARG A 19 -22.30 4.77 -16.48
N LEU A 20 -21.91 3.92 -15.52
CA LEU A 20 -21.29 4.37 -14.25
C LEU A 20 -20.00 5.15 -14.45
N SER A 21 -19.21 4.82 -15.48
CA SER A 21 -17.97 5.54 -15.79
C SER A 21 -18.20 6.93 -16.40
N GLU A 22 -19.28 7.10 -17.14
CA GLU A 22 -19.70 8.41 -17.69
C GLU A 22 -20.29 9.29 -16.59
N GLU A 23 -21.10 8.70 -15.70
CA GLU A 23 -21.64 9.39 -14.53
C GLU A 23 -20.55 9.84 -13.55
N VAL A 24 -19.51 9.01 -13.32
CA VAL A 24 -18.35 9.39 -12.49
C VAL A 24 -17.56 10.51 -13.12
N LYS A 25 -17.27 10.47 -14.44
CA LYS A 25 -16.62 11.57 -15.16
C LYS A 25 -17.41 12.87 -15.13
N ALA A 26 -18.74 12.76 -15.24
CA ALA A 26 -19.61 13.92 -15.11
C ALA A 26 -19.55 14.51 -13.70
N LEU A 27 -19.51 13.66 -12.65
CA LEU A 27 -19.37 14.10 -11.26
C LEU A 27 -17.98 14.70 -10.99
N GLU A 28 -16.91 14.12 -11.54
CA GLU A 28 -15.56 14.69 -11.47
C GLU A 28 -15.51 16.08 -12.09
N GLY A 29 -16.07 16.26 -13.29
CA GLY A 29 -16.16 17.57 -13.94
C GLY A 29 -17.00 18.60 -13.18
N ILE A 30 -18.08 18.16 -12.49
CA ILE A 30 -18.89 19.02 -11.63
C ILE A 30 -18.07 19.41 -10.38
N VAL A 31 -17.35 18.46 -9.78
CA VAL A 31 -16.53 18.71 -8.61
C VAL A 31 -15.39 19.67 -8.95
N GLU A 32 -14.62 19.43 -10.02
CA GLU A 32 -13.56 20.32 -10.46
C GLU A 32 -14.05 21.72 -10.80
N SER A 33 -15.22 21.85 -11.45
CA SER A 33 -15.80 23.16 -11.76
C SER A 33 -16.31 23.92 -10.55
N HIS A 34 -16.67 23.24 -9.47
CA HIS A 34 -17.16 23.82 -8.22
C HIS A 34 -16.05 24.03 -7.17
N GLU A 35 -14.92 23.34 -7.29
CA GLU A 35 -13.79 23.46 -6.37
C GLU A 35 -13.28 24.90 -6.20
N MET A 36 -13.25 25.65 -7.29
CA MET A 36 -12.76 27.05 -7.26
C MET A 36 -13.75 28.04 -6.62
N LYS A 37 -15.02 27.64 -6.45
CA LYS A 37 -16.06 28.57 -5.93
C LYS A 37 -16.60 28.24 -4.54
N LEU A 38 -16.35 27.03 -4.01
CA LEU A 38 -17.05 26.52 -2.82
C LEU A 38 -16.13 26.12 -1.65
N LEU A 39 -14.83 26.29 -1.73
CA LEU A 39 -13.90 26.07 -0.61
C LEU A 39 -13.96 27.19 0.44
N GLY A 40 -15.17 27.62 0.77
CA GLY A 40 -15.42 28.22 2.08
C GLY A 40 -15.34 27.11 3.15
N ASN A 41 -15.00 27.50 4.39
CA ASN A 41 -14.74 26.64 5.57
C ASN A 41 -15.88 25.68 5.98
N ASP A 42 -16.60 25.11 5.05
CA ASP A 42 -17.70 24.19 5.31
C ASP A 42 -17.20 22.74 5.28
N PHE A 43 -16.97 22.19 6.48
CA PHE A 43 -16.48 20.84 6.73
C PHE A 43 -17.34 19.74 6.05
N SER A 44 -18.65 19.98 5.86
CA SER A 44 -19.56 19.02 5.22
C SER A 44 -19.28 18.87 3.72
N LYS A 45 -18.91 19.93 3.05
CA LYS A 45 -18.58 19.96 1.61
C LYS A 45 -17.23 19.32 1.34
N GLN A 46 -16.23 19.53 2.22
CA GLN A 46 -14.93 18.88 2.13
C GLN A 46 -15.05 17.35 2.31
N SER A 47 -15.91 16.90 3.22
CA SER A 47 -16.17 15.49 3.42
C SER A 47 -16.85 14.83 2.21
N LEU A 48 -17.82 15.51 1.60
CA LEU A 48 -18.51 15.02 0.40
C LEU A 48 -17.53 14.93 -0.79
N PHE A 49 -16.71 15.94 -0.98
CA PHE A 49 -15.65 15.94 -2.00
C PHE A 49 -14.70 14.75 -1.84
N PHE A 50 -14.23 14.51 -0.63
CA PHE A 50 -13.34 13.38 -0.33
C PHE A 50 -14.00 12.03 -0.66
N ILE A 51 -15.29 11.87 -0.32
CA ILE A 51 -16.06 10.64 -0.63
C ILE A 51 -16.19 10.45 -2.14
N VAL A 52 -16.54 11.49 -2.89
CA VAL A 52 -16.69 11.42 -4.36
C VAL A 52 -15.37 11.07 -5.04
N LYS A 53 -14.27 11.71 -4.63
CA LYS A 53 -12.93 11.42 -5.14
C LYS A 53 -12.51 9.98 -4.86
N THR A 54 -12.73 9.49 -3.64
CA THR A 54 -12.42 8.11 -3.26
C THR A 54 -13.24 7.10 -4.08
N LEU A 55 -14.52 7.38 -4.32
CA LEU A 55 -15.37 6.53 -5.16
C LEU A 55 -14.93 6.53 -6.64
N ALA A 56 -14.53 7.69 -7.17
CA ALA A 56 -13.99 7.80 -8.52
C ALA A 56 -12.70 6.99 -8.69
N ASP A 57 -11.76 7.09 -7.73
CA ASP A 57 -10.53 6.31 -7.70
C ASP A 57 -10.82 4.80 -7.64
N LEU A 58 -11.77 4.36 -6.82
CA LEU A 58 -12.17 2.94 -6.74
C LEU A 58 -12.73 2.42 -8.08
N VAL A 59 -13.55 3.22 -8.77
CA VAL A 59 -14.10 2.86 -10.08
C VAL A 59 -13.00 2.77 -11.14
N LYS A 60 -12.03 3.69 -11.11
CA LYS A 60 -10.87 3.68 -12.00
C LYS A 60 -10.03 2.41 -11.79
N HIS A 61 -9.65 2.12 -10.55
CA HIS A 61 -8.82 0.95 -10.23
C HIS A 61 -9.50 -0.39 -10.50
N ARG A 62 -10.81 -0.48 -10.45
CA ARG A 62 -11.57 -1.71 -10.76
C ARG A 62 -11.33 -2.20 -12.19
N ARG A 63 -10.87 -1.34 -13.12
CA ARG A 63 -10.69 -1.65 -14.54
C ARG A 63 -9.25 -1.72 -14.99
N THR A 64 -8.30 -1.50 -14.08
CA THR A 64 -6.88 -1.54 -14.37
C THR A 64 -6.21 -2.61 -13.53
N PHE A 65 -5.05 -3.09 -13.98
CA PHE A 65 -4.16 -3.91 -13.18
C PHE A 65 -3.13 -3.07 -12.41
N GLU A 66 -3.34 -1.74 -12.38
CA GLU A 66 -2.51 -0.85 -11.58
C GLU A 66 -2.70 -1.12 -10.09
N GLU A 67 -1.65 -1.02 -9.33
CA GLU A 67 -1.71 -1.19 -7.89
C GLU A 67 -2.56 -0.10 -7.24
N VAL A 68 -3.60 -0.50 -6.50
CA VAL A 68 -4.52 0.42 -5.81
C VAL A 68 -3.81 1.21 -4.72
N LYS A 69 -2.94 0.54 -3.97
CA LYS A 69 -2.14 1.18 -2.92
C LYS A 69 -0.86 1.73 -3.53
N GLY A 70 -0.71 3.06 -3.57
CA GLY A 70 0.50 3.71 -4.06
C GLY A 70 1.76 3.27 -3.34
N VAL A 71 2.91 3.36 -4.01
CA VAL A 71 4.23 3.17 -3.41
C VAL A 71 4.63 4.47 -2.72
N MET A 72 5.23 4.38 -1.54
CA MET A 72 5.81 5.55 -0.88
C MET A 72 7.02 6.07 -1.65
N THR A 73 7.14 7.38 -1.74
CA THR A 73 8.40 8.02 -2.11
C THR A 73 9.43 7.88 -0.98
N THR A 74 10.70 8.10 -1.27
CA THR A 74 11.76 8.06 -0.26
C THR A 74 11.46 8.99 0.92
N ASP A 75 11.03 10.22 0.64
CA ASP A 75 10.71 11.19 1.69
C ASP A 75 9.51 10.77 2.54
N GLU A 76 8.49 10.19 1.93
CA GLU A 76 7.32 9.67 2.63
C GLU A 76 7.70 8.48 3.53
N ALA A 77 8.53 7.57 3.01
CA ALA A 77 9.00 6.42 3.76
C ALA A 77 9.83 6.84 4.99
N VAL A 78 10.75 7.78 4.82
CA VAL A 78 11.53 8.32 5.95
C VAL A 78 10.65 9.04 6.97
N LYS A 79 9.71 9.88 6.51
CA LYS A 79 8.75 10.56 7.40
C LYS A 79 7.88 9.57 8.17
N GLU A 80 7.40 8.52 7.52
CA GLU A 80 6.60 7.50 8.18
C GLU A 80 7.44 6.68 9.16
N ALA A 81 8.69 6.34 8.80
CA ALA A 81 9.63 5.64 9.67
C ALA A 81 9.96 6.45 10.94
N LEU A 82 10.12 7.78 10.82
CA LEU A 82 10.38 8.68 11.96
C LEU A 82 9.24 8.71 12.99
N ARG A 83 8.05 8.25 12.65
CA ARG A 83 6.95 8.08 13.62
C ARG A 83 7.19 6.92 14.58
N CYS A 84 8.07 5.98 14.24
CA CYS A 84 8.36 4.83 15.07
C CYS A 84 9.04 5.25 16.38
N LEU A 85 8.47 4.83 17.51
CA LEU A 85 8.99 5.14 18.84
C LEU A 85 10.22 4.31 19.24
N SER A 86 10.68 3.41 18.39
CA SER A 86 11.82 2.50 18.67
C SER A 86 11.69 1.78 20.03
N CYS A 87 10.49 1.27 20.32
CA CYS A 87 10.15 0.66 21.60
C CYS A 87 11.21 -0.35 22.07
N GLU A 88 11.53 -0.35 23.35
CA GLU A 88 12.48 -1.31 23.95
C GLU A 88 11.93 -2.75 23.81
N ARG A 89 10.63 -2.92 24.01
CA ARG A 89 9.89 -4.17 23.72
C ARG A 89 8.99 -3.96 22.51
N PRO A 90 9.47 -4.32 21.31
CA PRO A 90 8.73 -4.05 20.07
C PRO A 90 7.60 -5.07 19.86
N VAL A 91 6.45 -4.87 20.53
CA VAL A 91 5.28 -5.78 20.46
C VAL A 91 4.74 -5.95 19.02
N CYS A 92 5.11 -5.08 18.11
CA CYS A 92 4.82 -5.25 16.69
C CYS A 92 5.52 -6.49 16.09
N VAL A 93 6.70 -6.86 16.60
CA VAL A 93 7.40 -8.10 16.20
C VAL A 93 6.58 -9.33 16.56
N GLU A 94 5.99 -9.35 17.78
CA GLU A 94 5.11 -10.44 18.21
C GLU A 94 3.85 -10.59 17.34
N GLY A 95 3.47 -9.51 16.65
CA GLY A 95 2.36 -9.52 15.69
C GLY A 95 2.76 -10.01 14.31
N CYS A 96 4.04 -10.20 14.03
CA CYS A 96 4.53 -10.72 12.76
C CYS A 96 4.69 -12.24 12.83
N PRO A 97 4.00 -13.04 11.98
CA PRO A 97 4.09 -14.51 12.04
C PRO A 97 5.49 -15.08 11.81
N VAL A 98 6.37 -14.34 11.15
CA VAL A 98 7.76 -14.72 10.86
C VAL A 98 8.78 -13.93 11.69
N GLU A 99 8.31 -13.15 12.66
CA GLU A 99 9.13 -12.41 13.63
C GLU A 99 10.22 -11.53 12.99
N VAL A 100 9.84 -10.77 11.94
CA VAL A 100 10.72 -9.78 11.34
C VAL A 100 11.16 -8.77 12.39
N ASP A 101 12.44 -8.41 12.43
CA ASP A 101 12.93 -7.30 13.26
C ASP A 101 12.41 -5.96 12.72
N ILE A 102 11.14 -5.67 13.05
CA ILE A 102 10.46 -4.46 12.58
C ILE A 102 11.14 -3.20 13.09
N ARG A 103 11.59 -3.20 14.33
CA ARG A 103 12.32 -2.06 14.91
C ARG A 103 13.63 -1.81 14.19
N GLY A 104 14.36 -2.88 13.89
CA GLY A 104 15.65 -2.79 13.21
C GLY A 104 15.54 -2.26 11.79
N PHE A 105 14.62 -2.82 10.97
CA PHE A 105 14.49 -2.35 9.60
C PHE A 105 13.93 -0.92 9.51
N ILE A 106 12.97 -0.54 10.37
CA ILE A 106 12.47 0.84 10.41
C ILE A 106 13.58 1.80 10.86
N GLY A 107 14.40 1.42 11.82
CA GLY A 107 15.55 2.21 12.25
C GLY A 107 16.58 2.44 11.13
N ALA A 108 16.81 1.44 10.27
CA ALA A 108 17.63 1.60 9.08
C ALA A 108 16.98 2.53 8.04
N VAL A 109 15.65 2.46 7.85
CA VAL A 109 14.91 3.40 6.98
C VAL A 109 15.03 4.83 7.50
N GLN A 110 14.95 5.07 8.81
CA GLN A 110 15.14 6.40 9.41
C GLN A 110 16.52 6.98 9.08
N GLN A 111 17.54 6.13 8.99
CA GLN A 111 18.91 6.50 8.62
C GLN A 111 19.15 6.55 7.11
N GLN A 112 18.12 6.27 6.31
CA GLN A 112 18.18 6.15 4.86
C GLN A 112 19.12 5.03 4.37
N ASP A 113 19.44 4.07 5.23
CA ASP A 113 20.19 2.86 4.86
C ASP A 113 19.21 1.76 4.42
N PHE A 114 18.69 1.92 3.20
CA PHE A 114 17.68 1.01 2.66
C PHE A 114 18.25 -0.37 2.33
N ALA A 115 19.54 -0.45 2.01
CA ALA A 115 20.22 -1.73 1.81
C ALA A 115 20.26 -2.55 3.10
N LYS A 116 20.60 -1.91 4.21
CA LYS A 116 20.58 -2.52 5.53
C LYS A 116 19.16 -2.89 5.96
N ALA A 117 18.18 -2.04 5.66
CA ALA A 117 16.77 -2.35 5.92
C ALA A 117 16.31 -3.63 5.18
N ALA A 118 16.70 -3.78 3.90
CA ALA A 118 16.41 -4.98 3.12
C ALA A 118 17.09 -6.24 3.67
N GLU A 119 18.34 -6.13 4.09
CA GLU A 119 19.08 -7.23 4.75
C GLU A 119 18.36 -7.70 6.02
N ILE A 120 17.94 -6.76 6.87
CA ILE A 120 17.21 -7.07 8.11
C ILE A 120 15.88 -7.78 7.79
N LEU A 121 15.10 -7.26 6.84
CA LEU A 121 13.86 -7.90 6.39
C LEU A 121 14.10 -9.33 5.92
N LYS A 122 15.08 -9.53 5.04
CA LYS A 122 15.39 -10.83 4.43
C LYS A 122 16.00 -11.82 5.42
N SER A 123 16.51 -11.39 6.55
CA SER A 123 16.99 -12.31 7.60
C SER A 123 15.88 -13.24 8.14
N LYS A 124 14.61 -12.83 8.01
CA LYS A 124 13.45 -13.59 8.49
C LYS A 124 12.38 -13.81 7.43
N ASN A 125 12.29 -12.95 6.43
CA ASN A 125 11.26 -12.98 5.39
C ASN A 125 11.90 -12.98 4.01
N ASN A 126 11.84 -14.09 3.30
CA ASN A 126 12.38 -14.21 1.94
C ASN A 126 11.53 -13.52 0.87
N LEU A 127 10.32 -13.07 1.19
CA LEU A 127 9.35 -12.51 0.25
C LEU A 127 8.80 -11.14 0.71
N PRO A 128 9.64 -10.17 1.10
CA PRO A 128 9.17 -8.91 1.67
C PRO A 128 8.31 -8.11 0.67
N ALA A 129 8.60 -8.17 -0.63
CA ALA A 129 7.81 -7.53 -1.67
C ALA A 129 6.36 -8.06 -1.73
N ILE A 130 6.17 -9.34 -1.49
CA ILE A 130 4.85 -9.98 -1.44
C ILE A 130 4.16 -9.66 -0.12
N CYS A 131 4.86 -9.87 1.01
CA CYS A 131 4.31 -9.62 2.35
C CYS A 131 3.88 -8.17 2.53
N GLY A 132 4.66 -7.19 2.06
CA GLY A 132 4.29 -5.79 2.10
C GLY A 132 3.02 -5.44 1.32
N ARG A 133 2.60 -6.32 0.38
CA ARG A 133 1.38 -6.14 -0.43
C ARG A 133 0.17 -6.90 0.08
N VAL A 134 0.36 -8.13 0.59
CA VAL A 134 -0.76 -9.05 0.83
C VAL A 134 -0.99 -9.42 2.29
N CYS A 135 -0.04 -9.17 3.19
CA CYS A 135 -0.26 -9.41 4.62
C CYS A 135 -1.39 -8.51 5.15
N PRO A 136 -2.28 -9.01 5.99
CA PRO A 136 -3.28 -8.20 6.69
C PRO A 136 -2.63 -7.49 7.89
N GLN A 137 -1.70 -6.54 7.61
CA GLN A 137 -0.87 -5.88 8.61
C GLN A 137 -1.71 -5.22 9.71
N GLU A 138 -2.89 -4.70 9.34
CA GLU A 138 -3.86 -4.09 10.27
C GLU A 138 -4.41 -5.08 11.31
N LYS A 139 -4.26 -6.39 11.09
CA LYS A 139 -4.61 -7.47 12.04
C LYS A 139 -3.39 -8.14 12.66
N GLN A 140 -2.20 -7.83 12.17
CA GLN A 140 -0.93 -8.43 12.58
C GLN A 140 -0.02 -7.39 13.24
N CYS A 141 1.11 -7.05 12.62
CA CYS A 141 2.13 -6.17 13.18
C CYS A 141 1.61 -4.76 13.48
N GLU A 142 0.83 -4.16 12.59
CA GLU A 142 0.30 -2.80 12.77
C GLU A 142 -0.73 -2.73 13.89
N SER A 143 -1.54 -3.79 14.10
CA SER A 143 -2.49 -3.86 15.21
C SER A 143 -1.82 -3.83 16.58
N LYS A 144 -0.57 -4.27 16.66
CA LYS A 144 0.23 -4.29 17.89
C LYS A 144 1.03 -3.01 18.10
N CYS A 145 1.08 -2.12 17.11
CA CYS A 145 1.83 -0.88 17.22
C CYS A 145 1.30 0.00 18.36
N VAL A 146 2.18 0.40 19.27
CA VAL A 146 1.82 1.21 20.46
C VAL A 146 1.16 2.53 20.06
N LEU A 147 1.60 3.16 18.95
CA LEU A 147 0.99 4.38 18.43
C LEU A 147 -0.48 4.20 18.05
N GLY A 148 -0.89 3.00 17.63
CA GLY A 148 -2.27 2.71 17.27
C GLY A 148 -3.28 2.90 18.41
N ARG A 149 -2.82 3.00 19.67
CA ARG A 149 -3.67 3.28 20.83
C ARG A 149 -4.08 4.73 20.96
N ALA A 150 -3.26 5.65 20.47
CA ALA A 150 -3.48 7.10 20.61
C ALA A 150 -3.69 7.80 19.27
N SER A 151 -3.23 7.18 18.18
CA SER A 151 -3.30 7.73 16.82
C SER A 151 -3.26 6.59 15.80
N ARG A 152 -2.89 6.89 14.56
CA ARG A 152 -2.63 5.88 13.53
C ARG A 152 -1.32 5.13 13.81
N SER A 153 -1.34 3.79 13.75
CA SER A 153 -0.14 2.95 13.78
C SER A 153 0.88 3.36 12.70
N VAL A 154 2.14 2.98 12.86
CA VAL A 154 3.12 3.07 11.78
C VAL A 154 2.69 2.13 10.65
N SER A 155 2.75 2.59 9.41
CA SER A 155 2.42 1.80 8.21
C SER A 155 3.56 0.81 7.89
N ILE A 156 3.69 -0.22 8.73
CA ILE A 156 4.81 -1.18 8.70
C ILE A 156 4.86 -1.91 7.36
N GLY A 157 3.72 -2.39 6.87
CA GLY A 157 3.64 -3.08 5.60
C GLY A 157 3.97 -2.20 4.39
N SER A 158 3.64 -0.91 4.45
CA SER A 158 4.01 0.04 3.38
C SER A 158 5.51 0.32 3.38
N LEU A 159 6.15 0.38 4.56
CA LEU A 159 7.60 0.51 4.69
C LEU A 159 8.32 -0.75 4.22
N GLU A 160 7.83 -1.94 4.57
CA GLU A 160 8.35 -3.22 4.08
C GLU A 160 8.31 -3.29 2.55
N ARG A 161 7.16 -2.92 1.95
CA ARG A 161 7.01 -2.83 0.51
C ARG A 161 7.99 -1.85 -0.12
N PHE A 162 8.10 -0.64 0.44
CA PHE A 162 9.03 0.38 -0.05
C PHE A 162 10.47 -0.14 -0.08
N VAL A 163 10.94 -0.75 1.01
CA VAL A 163 12.30 -1.29 1.10
C VAL A 163 12.54 -2.39 0.07
N ALA A 164 11.56 -3.29 -0.11
CA ALA A 164 11.66 -4.38 -1.07
C ALA A 164 11.68 -3.88 -2.53
N ASP A 165 10.84 -2.90 -2.86
CA ASP A 165 10.79 -2.29 -4.20
C ASP A 165 12.06 -1.48 -4.47
N TRP A 166 12.58 -0.75 -3.46
CA TRP A 166 13.85 -0.04 -3.55
C TRP A 166 15.00 -1.00 -3.81
N GLU A 167 15.07 -2.11 -3.08
CA GLU A 167 16.12 -3.12 -3.27
C GLU A 167 16.07 -3.70 -4.69
N ALA A 168 14.89 -4.07 -5.17
CA ALA A 168 14.72 -4.62 -6.51
C ALA A 168 15.17 -3.65 -7.62
N ALA A 169 15.05 -2.34 -7.39
CA ALA A 169 15.45 -1.31 -8.33
C ALA A 169 16.94 -0.95 -8.26
N ASN A 170 17.59 -1.12 -7.11
CA ASN A 170 18.94 -0.57 -6.85
C ASN A 170 20.01 -1.65 -6.61
N VAL A 171 19.62 -2.87 -6.25
CA VAL A 171 20.54 -3.96 -5.96
C VAL A 171 20.44 -5.03 -7.04
N PRO A 172 21.53 -5.35 -7.76
CA PRO A 172 21.48 -6.40 -8.77
C PRO A 172 21.17 -7.76 -8.09
N PRO A 173 20.41 -8.64 -8.78
CA PRO A 173 20.12 -9.96 -8.25
C PRO A 173 21.41 -10.74 -8.01
N ALA A 174 21.48 -11.46 -6.89
CA ALA A 174 22.63 -12.31 -6.58
C ALA A 174 22.80 -13.39 -7.67
N GLU A 175 24.00 -13.55 -8.18
CA GLU A 175 24.32 -14.64 -9.11
C GLU A 175 24.37 -15.96 -8.33
N PHE A 176 23.45 -16.85 -8.64
CA PHE A 176 23.43 -18.18 -8.05
C PHE A 176 24.23 -19.16 -8.95
N HIS A 177 25.39 -19.55 -8.50
CA HIS A 177 26.11 -20.68 -9.10
C HIS A 177 25.51 -21.99 -8.58
N ILE A 178 24.67 -22.62 -9.38
CA ILE A 178 24.15 -23.96 -9.10
C ILE A 178 25.24 -24.94 -9.47
N THR A 179 25.92 -25.51 -8.47
CA THR A 179 26.83 -26.65 -8.71
C THR A 179 25.96 -27.89 -8.98
N PRO A 180 26.05 -28.54 -10.17
CA PRO A 180 25.29 -29.76 -10.43
C PRO A 180 25.71 -30.80 -9.38
N LYS A 181 24.75 -31.34 -8.63
CA LYS A 181 24.99 -32.55 -7.85
C LYS A 181 25.04 -33.71 -8.83
N GLY A 182 26.23 -34.29 -9.02
CA GLY A 182 26.41 -35.53 -9.78
C GLY A 182 25.70 -36.70 -9.15
#